data_3a9ab072a8b8eb3ab06143b6816e627c
#
_entry.id   3a9ab072a8b8eb3ab06143b6816e627c
#
_cell.length_a   1.000
_cell.length_b   1.000
_cell.length_c   1.000
_cell.angle_alpha   90.00
_cell.angle_beta   90.00
_cell.angle_gamma   90.00
#
_symmetry.space_group_name_H-M   'P 1'
#
loop_
_entity.id
_entity.type
_entity.pdbx_description
1 polymer ?
#
loop_
_entity_poly.entity_id
_entity_poly.type
_entity_poly.pdbx_seq_one_letter_code
_entity_poly.pdbx_strand_id
1 'polypeptide(L)'
;ELLARVFDHTSHRFCRGFRMLTLGWSDGNTFLPVSFSLLSSAKDENVLCPASLTDKRTNGYKRRIRSRMSSTDTLIEMLREAKDIPARFVLFDSWFTMPKTVVSVKEENRDVIGMLRISDKIHYFCNGRWQNIRSIYKDMSKNANHSSQIIGSVCVMIRKHKTDPLDKCI
;
A
#
# COMPACT_ATOMS: atom_id res chain seq x y z
N GLU A 1 14.95 -4.54 -20.98
CA GLU A 1 15.15 -5.65 -20.05
C GLU A 1 14.02 -5.74 -19.04
N LEU A 2 13.76 -6.94 -18.51
CA LEU A 2 12.70 -7.23 -17.52
C LEU A 2 11.28 -6.89 -18.02
N LEU A 3 11.06 -6.74 -19.31
CA LEU A 3 9.73 -6.66 -19.87
C LEU A 3 8.93 -7.90 -19.45
N ALA A 4 7.71 -7.72 -18.95
CA ALA A 4 6.93 -8.80 -18.39
C ALA A 4 5.48 -8.82 -18.92
N ARG A 5 4.82 -9.96 -18.73
CA ARG A 5 3.37 -10.06 -18.86
C ARG A 5 2.74 -9.47 -17.59
N VAL A 6 2.08 -8.34 -17.73
CA VAL A 6 1.39 -7.63 -16.65
C VAL A 6 -0.11 -7.58 -16.92
N PHE A 7 -0.91 -7.65 -15.88
CA PHE A 7 -2.35 -7.54 -16.01
C PHE A 7 -2.76 -6.07 -16.11
N ASP A 8 -3.48 -5.72 -17.18
CA ASP A 8 -4.08 -4.41 -17.35
C ASP A 8 -5.53 -4.45 -16.84
N HIS A 9 -5.78 -3.69 -15.79
CA HIS A 9 -7.09 -3.63 -15.14
C HIS A 9 -8.14 -2.89 -15.99
N THR A 10 -7.71 -2.04 -16.93
CA THR A 10 -8.63 -1.29 -17.79
C THR A 10 -9.18 -2.19 -18.91
N SER A 11 -8.30 -2.93 -19.56
CA SER A 11 -8.69 -3.84 -20.64
C SER A 11 -9.00 -5.26 -20.17
N HIS A 12 -8.86 -5.56 -18.88
CA HIS A 12 -9.04 -6.88 -18.25
C HIS A 12 -8.26 -8.02 -18.93
N ARG A 13 -7.07 -7.73 -19.42
CA ARG A 13 -6.22 -8.71 -20.12
C ARG A 13 -4.75 -8.54 -19.77
N PHE A 14 -3.97 -9.58 -20.05
CA PHE A 14 -2.52 -9.50 -19.93
C PHE A 14 -1.92 -8.80 -21.16
N CYS A 15 -1.06 -7.84 -20.92
CA CYS A 15 -0.27 -7.16 -21.93
C CYS A 15 1.23 -7.24 -21.63
N ARG A 16 2.06 -6.88 -22.61
CA ARG A 16 3.51 -6.77 -22.43
C ARG A 16 3.83 -5.37 -21.94
N GLY A 17 4.49 -5.27 -20.80
CA GLY A 17 4.79 -3.95 -20.24
C GLY A 17 5.35 -4.01 -18.83
N PHE A 18 5.18 -2.89 -18.15
CA PHE A 18 5.51 -2.69 -16.73
C PHE A 18 4.30 -2.07 -16.05
N ARG A 19 4.17 -2.32 -14.76
CA ARG A 19 3.27 -1.54 -13.91
C ARG A 19 4.07 -0.35 -13.37
N MET A 20 3.53 0.84 -13.45
CA MET A 20 4.17 2.02 -12.90
C MET A 20 3.56 2.33 -11.53
N LEU A 21 4.42 2.41 -10.51
CA LEU A 21 4.07 2.95 -9.20
C LEU A 21 4.67 4.34 -9.09
N THR A 22 3.84 5.33 -8.83
CA THR A 22 4.26 6.72 -8.68
C THR A 22 3.98 7.18 -7.26
N LEU A 23 4.98 7.79 -6.62
CA LEU A 23 4.82 8.55 -5.40
C LEU A 23 4.75 10.02 -5.76
N GLY A 24 3.70 10.71 -5.33
CA GLY A 24 3.54 12.14 -5.48
C GLY A 24 3.32 12.83 -4.14
N TRP A 25 3.60 14.11 -4.10
CA TRP A 25 3.29 14.99 -3.00
C TRP A 25 2.16 15.94 -3.39
N SER A 26 1.27 16.25 -2.45
CA SER A 26 0.20 17.23 -2.67
C SER A 26 -0.05 18.05 -1.40
N ASP A 27 -0.31 19.33 -1.61
CA ASP A 27 -0.80 20.27 -0.58
C ASP A 27 -2.33 20.37 -0.57
N GLY A 28 -3.02 19.56 -1.37
CA GLY A 28 -4.47 19.61 -1.57
C GLY A 28 -4.90 20.35 -2.84
N ASN A 29 -4.07 21.24 -3.37
CA ASN A 29 -4.35 22.01 -4.60
C ASN A 29 -3.43 21.59 -5.76
N THR A 30 -2.18 21.27 -5.44
CA THR A 30 -1.14 20.92 -6.41
C THR A 30 -0.72 19.47 -6.20
N PHE A 31 -0.42 18.78 -7.28
CA PHE A 31 0.19 17.45 -7.25
C PHE A 31 1.54 17.48 -7.94
N LEU A 32 2.59 17.07 -7.23
CA LEU A 32 3.95 16.97 -7.75
C LEU A 32 4.41 15.51 -7.72
N PRO A 33 4.75 14.89 -8.86
CA PRO A 33 5.37 13.58 -8.86
C PRO A 33 6.78 13.68 -8.25
N VAL A 34 7.03 12.89 -7.21
CA VAL A 34 8.31 12.87 -6.47
C VAL A 34 9.20 11.77 -6.98
N SER A 35 8.65 10.60 -7.17
CA SER A 35 9.39 9.40 -7.58
C SER A 35 8.47 8.43 -8.29
N PHE A 36 9.06 7.56 -9.12
CA PHE A 36 8.33 6.45 -9.72
C PHE A 36 9.20 5.19 -9.80
N SER A 37 8.54 4.05 -9.88
CA SER A 37 9.19 2.76 -10.11
C SER A 37 8.42 1.96 -11.15
N LEU A 38 9.14 1.41 -12.12
CA LEU A 38 8.58 0.49 -13.10
C LEU A 38 8.71 -0.93 -12.54
N LEU A 39 7.57 -1.57 -12.31
CA LEU A 39 7.49 -2.90 -11.74
C LEU A 39 7.26 -3.95 -12.83
N SER A 40 8.13 -4.94 -12.83
CA SER A 40 8.03 -6.15 -13.63
C SER A 40 7.28 -7.26 -12.86
N SER A 41 7.58 -8.50 -13.14
CA SER A 41 7.08 -9.65 -12.38
C SER A 41 8.18 -10.23 -11.49
N ALA A 42 7.82 -10.61 -10.26
CA ALA A 42 8.69 -11.41 -9.40
C ALA A 42 8.89 -12.84 -9.93
N LYS A 43 7.94 -13.33 -10.73
CA LYS A 43 7.97 -14.67 -11.31
C LYS A 43 8.71 -14.66 -12.65
N ASP A 44 9.72 -15.51 -12.79
CA ASP A 44 10.53 -15.61 -14.00
C ASP A 44 9.69 -16.02 -15.22
N GLU A 45 8.69 -16.87 -15.05
CA GLU A 45 7.78 -17.32 -16.10
C GLU A 45 7.03 -16.20 -16.81
N ASN A 46 6.85 -15.06 -16.14
CA ASN A 46 6.19 -13.88 -16.70
C ASN A 46 7.17 -12.88 -17.31
N VAL A 47 8.47 -13.06 -17.12
CA VAL A 47 9.49 -12.16 -17.67
C VAL A 47 9.80 -12.59 -19.11
N LEU A 48 9.56 -11.70 -20.05
CA LEU A 48 9.74 -11.94 -21.49
C LEU A 48 11.17 -11.63 -21.95
N CYS A 49 11.85 -10.78 -21.24
CA CYS A 49 13.20 -10.34 -21.57
C CYS A 49 14.03 -10.28 -20.28
N PRO A 50 14.92 -11.25 -20.05
CA PRO A 50 15.75 -11.28 -18.85
C PRO A 50 16.69 -10.08 -18.76
N ALA A 51 17.13 -9.75 -17.55
CA ALA A 51 18.11 -8.70 -17.36
C ALA A 51 19.50 -9.22 -17.69
N SER A 52 20.33 -8.36 -18.29
CA SER A 52 21.76 -8.62 -18.41
C SER A 52 22.44 -8.50 -17.03
N LEU A 53 23.50 -9.26 -16.84
CA LEU A 53 24.39 -9.12 -15.68
C LEU A 53 25.07 -7.75 -15.76
N THR A 54 24.82 -6.93 -14.76
CA THR A 54 25.40 -5.59 -14.64
C THR A 54 26.09 -5.43 -13.31
N ASP A 55 27.05 -4.51 -13.25
CA ASP A 55 27.73 -4.15 -12.00
C ASP A 55 26.70 -3.74 -10.94
N LYS A 56 26.74 -4.42 -9.80
CA LYS A 56 25.82 -4.22 -8.65
C LYS A 56 25.86 -2.79 -8.09
N ARG A 57 26.92 -2.05 -8.34
CA ARG A 57 27.09 -0.67 -7.89
C ARG A 57 26.28 0.34 -8.72
N THR A 58 25.84 -0.03 -9.90
CA THR A 58 25.13 0.87 -10.83
C THR A 58 23.69 1.11 -10.42
N ASN A 59 23.18 2.30 -10.72
CA ASN A 59 21.76 2.63 -10.56
C ASN A 59 20.85 1.74 -11.42
N GLY A 60 21.35 1.30 -12.59
CA GLY A 60 20.64 0.36 -13.45
C GLY A 60 20.39 -0.97 -12.76
N TYR A 61 21.39 -1.53 -12.07
CA TYR A 61 21.23 -2.75 -11.29
C TYR A 61 20.20 -2.56 -10.16
N LYS A 62 20.31 -1.48 -9.37
CA LYS A 62 19.37 -1.19 -8.28
C LYS A 62 17.94 -1.10 -8.76
N ARG A 63 17.70 -0.42 -9.90
CA ARG A 63 16.37 -0.32 -10.52
C ARG A 63 15.82 -1.67 -10.99
N ARG A 64 16.67 -2.56 -11.50
CA ARG A 64 16.26 -3.91 -11.91
C ARG A 64 15.85 -4.77 -10.72
N ILE A 65 16.59 -4.71 -9.62
CA ILE A 65 16.22 -5.40 -8.38
C ILE A 65 14.87 -4.88 -7.88
N ARG A 66 14.72 -3.55 -7.75
CA ARG A 66 13.47 -2.91 -7.32
C ARG A 66 12.29 -3.29 -8.22
N SER A 67 12.48 -3.38 -9.53
CA SER A 67 11.40 -3.70 -10.47
C SER A 67 10.79 -5.08 -10.25
N ARG A 68 11.49 -5.98 -9.57
CA ARG A 68 11.02 -7.33 -9.23
C ARG A 68 10.41 -7.44 -7.83
N MET A 69 10.42 -6.37 -7.06
CA MET A 69 9.81 -6.31 -5.74
C MET A 69 8.28 -6.27 -5.83
N SER A 70 7.62 -6.56 -4.71
CA SER A 70 6.19 -6.31 -4.60
C SER A 70 5.89 -4.80 -4.63
N SER A 71 4.70 -4.41 -5.07
CA SER A 71 4.29 -2.99 -5.08
C SER A 71 4.31 -2.39 -3.68
N THR A 72 3.95 -3.18 -2.66
CA THR A 72 3.93 -2.73 -1.26
C THR A 72 5.34 -2.52 -0.71
N ASP A 73 6.28 -3.41 -0.99
CA ASP A 73 7.67 -3.25 -0.53
C ASP A 73 8.34 -2.08 -1.27
N THR A 74 8.05 -1.92 -2.57
CA THR A 74 8.52 -0.76 -3.35
C THR A 74 7.96 0.55 -2.80
N LEU A 75 6.67 0.59 -2.40
CA LEU A 75 6.08 1.76 -1.77
C LEU A 75 6.87 2.18 -0.51
N ILE A 76 7.19 1.23 0.35
CA ILE A 76 7.93 1.52 1.59
C ILE A 76 9.34 2.03 1.28
N GLU A 77 10.04 1.45 0.31
CA GLU A 77 11.35 1.99 -0.12
C GLU A 77 11.23 3.42 -0.65
N MET A 78 10.23 3.71 -1.49
CA MET A 78 10.00 5.06 -2.01
C MET A 78 9.68 6.06 -0.90
N LEU A 79 8.94 5.66 0.14
CA LEU A 79 8.66 6.51 1.31
C LEU A 79 9.93 6.79 2.12
N ARG A 80 10.83 5.82 2.28
CA ARG A 80 12.14 6.01 2.93
C ARG A 80 13.01 6.99 2.16
N GLU A 81 13.04 6.87 0.83
CA GLU A 81 13.77 7.80 -0.03
C GLU A 81 13.19 9.23 0.04
N ALA A 82 11.88 9.35 0.28
CA ALA A 82 11.15 10.62 0.40
C ALA A 82 11.00 11.10 1.86
N LYS A 83 11.84 10.64 2.78
CA LYS A 83 11.75 10.97 4.22
C LYS A 83 11.80 12.47 4.53
N ASP A 84 12.53 13.24 3.72
CA ASP A 84 12.72 14.68 3.91
C ASP A 84 11.56 15.51 3.34
N ILE A 85 10.58 14.89 2.68
CA ILE A 85 9.39 15.57 2.18
C ILE A 85 8.41 15.79 3.34
N PRO A 86 7.98 17.04 3.63
CA PRO A 86 7.09 17.33 4.72
C PRO A 86 5.66 16.88 4.40
N ALA A 87 5.35 15.63 4.69
CA ALA A 87 4.02 15.05 4.55
C ALA A 87 3.72 14.15 5.75
N ARG A 88 2.65 14.43 6.46
CA ARG A 88 2.19 13.62 7.58
C ARG A 88 1.44 12.38 7.11
N PHE A 89 0.62 12.52 6.08
CA PHE A 89 -0.28 11.48 5.62
C PHE A 89 0.19 10.85 4.31
N VAL A 90 0.03 9.54 4.21
CA VAL A 90 0.14 8.78 2.96
C VAL A 90 -1.25 8.36 2.54
N LEU A 91 -1.64 8.74 1.32
CA LEU A 91 -2.94 8.41 0.73
C LEU A 91 -2.75 7.33 -0.33
N PHE A 92 -3.54 6.27 -0.27
CA PHE A 92 -3.56 5.24 -1.31
C PHE A 92 -4.92 4.52 -1.35
N ASP A 93 -5.14 3.76 -2.40
CA ASP A 93 -6.36 3.00 -2.59
C ASP A 93 -6.43 1.73 -1.72
N SER A 94 -7.53 1.00 -1.85
CA SER A 94 -7.78 -0.22 -1.08
C SER A 94 -6.79 -1.36 -1.38
N TRP A 95 -6.07 -1.29 -2.50
CA TRP A 95 -5.06 -2.31 -2.84
C TRP A 95 -3.87 -2.26 -1.86
N PHE A 96 -3.48 -1.06 -1.45
CA PHE A 96 -2.37 -0.86 -0.51
C PHE A 96 -2.81 -0.84 0.95
N THR A 97 -4.13 -0.67 1.24
CA THR A 97 -4.65 -0.57 2.62
C THR A 97 -4.74 -1.95 3.29
N MET A 98 -3.65 -2.71 3.22
CA MET A 98 -3.51 -3.97 3.94
C MET A 98 -2.88 -3.71 5.32
N PRO A 99 -3.26 -4.46 6.38
CA PRO A 99 -2.72 -4.25 7.72
C PRO A 99 -1.20 -4.17 7.78
N LYS A 100 -0.50 -5.08 7.07
CA LYS A 100 0.96 -5.08 7.01
C LYS A 100 1.51 -3.76 6.43
N THR A 101 0.93 -3.27 5.33
CA THR A 101 1.38 -2.04 4.67
C THR A 101 1.17 -0.83 5.57
N VAL A 102 -0.01 -0.76 6.24
CA VAL A 102 -0.32 0.33 7.18
C VAL A 102 0.70 0.38 8.31
N VAL A 103 1.02 -0.77 8.92
CA VAL A 103 2.05 -0.85 9.97
C VAL A 103 3.40 -0.37 9.44
N SER A 104 3.81 -0.83 8.25
CA SER A 104 5.11 -0.41 7.68
C SER A 104 5.16 1.09 7.38
N VAL A 105 4.06 1.71 6.94
CA VAL A 105 3.99 3.17 6.76
C VAL A 105 4.11 3.89 8.10
N LYS A 106 3.48 3.37 9.16
CA LYS A 106 3.60 3.94 10.52
C LYS A 106 5.03 3.84 11.05
N GLU A 107 5.76 2.78 10.72
CA GLU A 107 7.20 2.65 11.07
C GLU A 107 8.06 3.72 10.40
N GLU A 108 7.61 4.29 9.27
CA GLU A 108 8.24 5.43 8.62
C GLU A 108 7.74 6.79 9.16
N ASN A 109 7.10 6.81 10.34
CA ASN A 109 6.55 8.00 11.01
C ASN A 109 5.50 8.77 10.19
N ARG A 110 4.70 8.08 9.39
CA ARG A 110 3.62 8.65 8.60
C ARG A 110 2.29 7.99 8.94
N ASP A 111 1.23 8.78 8.90
CA ASP A 111 -0.14 8.29 9.06
C ASP A 111 -0.71 7.85 7.70
N VAL A 112 -1.73 6.98 7.74
CA VAL A 112 -2.37 6.45 6.52
C VAL A 112 -3.80 6.95 6.42
N ILE A 113 -4.17 7.41 5.22
CA ILE A 113 -5.56 7.61 4.83
C ILE A 113 -5.82 6.72 3.62
N GLY A 114 -6.75 5.78 3.76
CA GLY A 114 -7.03 4.85 2.68
C GLY A 114 -8.36 4.12 2.87
N MET A 115 -8.94 3.65 1.77
CA MET A 115 -10.16 2.85 1.81
C MET A 115 -9.83 1.43 2.25
N LEU A 116 -10.55 0.94 3.25
CA LEU A 116 -10.40 -0.45 3.70
C LEU A 116 -11.03 -1.41 2.69
N ARG A 117 -10.30 -2.47 2.37
CA ARG A 117 -10.81 -3.54 1.53
C ARG A 117 -11.84 -4.36 2.30
N ILE A 118 -13.04 -4.50 1.75
CA ILE A 118 -14.06 -5.39 2.30
C ILE A 118 -13.63 -6.83 2.06
N SER A 119 -13.32 -7.55 3.14
CA SER A 119 -12.90 -8.95 3.10
C SER A 119 -13.26 -9.65 4.40
N ASP A 120 -13.78 -10.87 4.30
CA ASP A 120 -14.08 -11.68 5.48
C ASP A 120 -12.81 -12.35 6.06
N LYS A 121 -11.68 -12.29 5.34
CA LYS A 121 -10.38 -12.81 5.78
C LYS A 121 -9.56 -11.83 6.61
N ILE A 122 -9.90 -10.54 6.55
CA ILE A 122 -9.18 -9.48 7.25
C ILE A 122 -9.99 -9.09 8.49
N HIS A 123 -9.35 -9.21 9.66
CA HIS A 123 -9.95 -8.87 10.93
C HIS A 123 -9.19 -7.72 11.58
N TYR A 124 -9.93 -6.84 12.21
CA TYR A 124 -9.44 -5.68 12.94
C TYR A 124 -9.89 -5.79 14.39
N PHE A 125 -9.06 -5.33 15.32
CA PHE A 125 -9.43 -5.28 16.73
C PHE A 125 -10.19 -3.98 17.01
N CYS A 126 -11.47 -4.11 17.34
CA CYS A 126 -12.35 -2.97 17.60
C CYS A 126 -13.29 -3.32 18.75
N ASN A 127 -13.47 -2.39 19.70
CA ASN A 127 -14.35 -2.58 20.86
C ASN A 127 -14.08 -3.88 21.65
N GLY A 128 -12.80 -4.19 21.89
CA GLY A 128 -12.38 -5.34 22.67
C GLY A 128 -12.43 -6.70 21.95
N ARG A 129 -12.80 -6.74 20.65
CA ARG A 129 -12.93 -7.99 19.88
C ARG A 129 -12.40 -7.88 18.45
N TRP A 130 -11.97 -9.03 17.89
CA TRP A 130 -11.59 -9.14 16.49
C TRP A 130 -12.83 -9.28 15.61
N GLN A 131 -12.98 -8.43 14.61
CA GLN A 131 -14.11 -8.44 13.69
C GLN A 131 -13.67 -7.98 12.29
N ASN A 132 -14.42 -8.43 11.28
CA ASN A 132 -14.24 -7.94 9.93
C ASN A 132 -14.86 -6.54 9.77
N ILE A 133 -14.46 -5.83 8.71
CA ILE A 133 -14.90 -4.46 8.47
C ILE A 133 -16.42 -4.32 8.31
N ARG A 134 -17.11 -5.33 7.78
CA ARG A 134 -18.59 -5.31 7.64
C ARG A 134 -19.28 -5.29 8.99
N SER A 135 -18.79 -6.08 9.95
CA SER A 135 -19.33 -6.11 11.32
C SER A 135 -19.10 -4.79 12.02
N ILE A 136 -17.88 -4.21 11.90
CA ILE A 136 -17.55 -2.91 12.46
C ILE A 136 -18.47 -1.84 11.90
N TYR A 137 -18.65 -1.78 10.58
CA TYR A 137 -19.54 -0.82 9.92
C TYR A 137 -20.99 -0.98 10.39
N LYS A 138 -21.47 -2.21 10.51
CA LYS A 138 -22.84 -2.50 10.99
C LYS A 138 -23.06 -2.05 12.43
N ASP A 139 -22.08 -2.22 13.29
CA ASP A 139 -22.15 -1.79 14.69
C ASP A 139 -22.10 -0.25 14.78
N MET A 140 -21.28 0.41 13.98
CA MET A 140 -21.24 1.87 13.88
C MET A 140 -22.55 2.46 13.35
N SER A 141 -23.14 1.87 12.30
CA SER A 141 -24.36 2.35 11.67
C SER A 141 -25.59 2.22 12.59
N LYS A 142 -25.62 1.25 13.50
CA LYS A 142 -26.69 1.13 14.51
C LYS A 142 -26.66 2.24 15.56
N ASN A 143 -25.46 2.80 15.82
CA ASN A 143 -25.26 3.84 16.83
C ASN A 143 -25.31 5.25 16.25
N ALA A 144 -25.44 5.39 14.93
CA ALA A 144 -25.56 6.69 14.27
C ALA A 144 -27.01 7.15 14.25
N ASN A 145 -27.27 8.36 14.75
CA ASN A 145 -28.57 9.02 14.62
C ASN A 145 -28.89 9.24 13.13
N HIS A 146 -30.14 9.01 12.74
CA HIS A 146 -30.62 8.98 11.35
C HIS A 146 -30.39 10.25 10.50
N SER A 147 -29.84 11.32 11.03
CA SER A 147 -29.67 12.62 10.36
C SER A 147 -28.22 12.98 9.99
N SER A 148 -27.24 12.17 10.35
CA SER A 148 -25.84 12.45 10.02
C SER A 148 -25.29 11.48 9.00
N GLN A 149 -24.63 12.01 7.96
CA GLN A 149 -23.75 11.20 7.14
C GLN A 149 -22.75 10.48 8.07
N ILE A 150 -22.67 9.15 7.96
CA ILE A 150 -21.73 8.36 8.76
C ILE A 150 -20.31 8.67 8.23
N ILE A 151 -19.71 9.72 8.75
CA ILE A 151 -18.28 9.96 8.62
C ILE A 151 -17.65 9.31 9.85
N GLY A 152 -17.30 8.03 9.74
CA GLY A 152 -16.63 7.30 10.81
C GLY A 152 -15.15 7.16 10.51
N SER A 153 -14.30 7.66 11.40
CA SER A 153 -12.93 7.20 11.49
C SER A 153 -12.88 6.01 12.46
N VAL A 154 -12.31 4.90 12.02
CA VAL A 154 -12.09 3.73 12.86
C VAL A 154 -10.64 3.75 13.29
N CYS A 155 -10.37 3.89 14.59
CA CYS A 155 -9.06 3.61 15.13
C CYS A 155 -8.88 2.09 15.16
N VAL A 156 -8.01 1.58 14.33
CA VAL A 156 -7.77 0.14 14.20
C VAL A 156 -6.42 -0.20 14.81
N MET A 157 -6.42 -1.10 15.80
CA MET A 157 -5.18 -1.70 16.29
C MET A 157 -4.75 -2.84 15.37
N ILE A 158 -3.53 -2.76 14.87
CA ILE A 158 -2.91 -3.80 14.07
C ILE A 158 -1.77 -4.41 14.87
N ARG A 159 -1.82 -5.73 15.10
CA ARG A 159 -0.74 -6.48 15.74
C ARG A 159 0.13 -7.16 14.71
N LYS A 160 1.45 -7.09 14.86
CA LYS A 160 2.41 -7.89 14.09
C LYS A 160 2.32 -9.38 14.45
N HIS A 161 2.19 -9.67 15.74
CA HIS A 161 2.07 -11.01 16.30
C HIS A 161 1.01 -11.08 17.40
N LYS A 162 0.48 -12.29 17.68
CA LYS A 162 -0.51 -12.50 18.74
C LYS A 162 0.01 -12.13 20.15
N THR A 163 1.33 -12.09 20.31
CA THR A 163 2.02 -11.78 21.58
C THR A 163 2.39 -10.31 21.72
N ASP A 164 2.18 -9.48 20.71
CA ASP A 164 2.52 -8.05 20.81
C ASP A 164 1.56 -7.34 21.76
N PRO A 165 2.05 -6.43 22.62
CA PRO A 165 1.20 -5.67 23.52
C PRO A 165 0.20 -4.78 22.76
N LEU A 166 -0.95 -4.56 23.37
CA LEU A 166 -2.10 -3.81 22.81
C LEU A 166 -1.88 -2.30 22.64
N ASP A 167 -0.69 -1.79 22.93
CA ASP A 167 -0.46 -0.37 23.20
C ASP A 167 -0.26 0.53 21.96
N LYS A 168 -0.45 -0.01 20.74
CA LYS A 168 -0.33 0.83 19.53
C LYS A 168 -1.70 0.96 18.86
N CYS A 169 -2.44 2.01 19.25
CA CYS A 169 -3.50 2.57 18.41
C CYS A 169 -2.89 3.24 17.17
N ILE A 170 -3.36 2.86 16.01
CA ILE A 170 -3.08 3.54 14.75
C ILE A 170 -4.32 4.31 14.33
#